data_4f932d41b77a46c4dc77423807454e48
#
_entry.id   4f932d41b77a46c4dc77423807454e48
#
_cell.length_a   1.000
_cell.length_b   1.000
_cell.length_c   1.000
_cell.angle_alpha   90.00
_cell.angle_beta   90.00
_cell.angle_gamma   90.00
#
_symmetry.space_group_name_H-M   'P 1'
#
loop_
_entity.id
_entity.type
_entity.pdbx_description
1 polymer ?
#
loop_
_entity_poly.entity_id
_entity_poly.type
_entity_poly.pdbx_seq_one_letter_code
_entity_poly.pdbx_strand_id
1 'polypeptide(L)'
;MRSTRYGAVGLVLASLTLPLPVWGAGGETVDRSTPASTLELSYDLYVGGIALGKVAMSARFQGADYKAISTLETSGIVNAFWQSKIEAASNGLVRQGDVRPALYDSYSRNRKDERRQVTLTFGPEGPKSLFSDPPYPETRYKVTDDQQRRTLDPLSAAVFLTNVVNAENAKPCEATAPVFDGRRRYDVALSFMKNADVRMDNGLYRGPVSVCHVRYNQIAGYQQTLVEQGKKLPPMFAWLTPVRSKLDPSRQFMLPLRVWAETEYGIVVALASSAKVDGVALTGPN
;
A
#
# COMPACT_ATOMS: atom_id res chain seq x y z
N MET A 1 39.70 69.07 -52.20
CA MET A 1 38.58 69.96 -52.38
C MET A 1 37.38 69.16 -52.94
N ARG A 2 36.34 69.08 -52.28
CA ARG A 2 34.96 68.60 -52.48
C ARG A 2 34.54 67.64 -51.42
N SER A 3 33.86 68.09 -50.43
CA SER A 3 33.16 67.37 -49.42
C SER A 3 31.90 66.76 -50.03
N THR A 4 31.70 65.47 -49.78
CA THR A 4 30.44 64.79 -50.09
C THR A 4 29.82 64.29 -48.79
N ARG A 5 28.69 64.89 -48.43
CA ARG A 5 27.87 64.51 -47.28
C ARG A 5 27.05 63.27 -47.65
N TYR A 6 27.11 62.21 -46.86
CA TYR A 6 26.18 61.06 -46.92
C TYR A 6 25.19 61.15 -45.78
N GLY A 7 23.90 61.27 -46.19
CA GLY A 7 22.77 61.29 -45.30
C GLY A 7 22.52 59.89 -44.70
N ALA A 8 22.28 59.84 -43.39
CA ALA A 8 21.85 58.62 -42.68
C ALA A 8 20.36 58.42 -42.89
N VAL A 9 19.98 57.30 -43.51
CA VAL A 9 18.59 56.82 -43.58
C VAL A 9 18.39 55.89 -42.35
N GLY A 10 17.58 56.38 -41.41
CA GLY A 10 17.18 55.61 -40.25
C GLY A 10 16.15 54.51 -40.61
N LEU A 11 16.49 53.26 -40.47
CA LEU A 11 15.57 52.16 -40.59
C LEU A 11 14.94 51.84 -39.19
N VAL A 12 13.64 52.17 -39.06
CA VAL A 12 12.84 51.85 -37.91
C VAL A 12 12.41 50.39 -38.05
N LEU A 13 13.05 49.48 -37.30
CA LEU A 13 12.61 48.10 -37.13
C LEU A 13 11.53 48.04 -36.06
N ALA A 14 10.28 47.95 -36.49
CA ALA A 14 9.16 47.61 -35.60
C ALA A 14 9.24 46.14 -35.20
N SER A 15 9.64 45.85 -33.95
CA SER A 15 9.63 44.53 -33.37
C SER A 15 8.20 44.13 -32.98
N LEU A 16 7.56 43.29 -33.80
CA LEU A 16 6.34 42.58 -33.43
C LEU A 16 6.67 41.48 -32.39
N THR A 17 6.43 41.76 -31.13
CA THR A 17 6.42 40.74 -30.08
C THR A 17 5.06 40.05 -30.09
N LEU A 18 4.99 38.86 -30.70
CA LEU A 18 3.85 37.92 -30.53
C LEU A 18 3.90 37.33 -29.12
N PRO A 19 2.80 37.37 -28.35
CA PRO A 19 2.75 36.68 -27.08
C PRO A 19 2.72 35.17 -27.33
N LEU A 20 3.75 34.45 -26.84
CA LEU A 20 3.73 33.00 -26.80
C LEU A 20 2.65 32.54 -25.80
N PRO A 21 1.82 31.54 -26.14
CA PRO A 21 0.88 30.98 -25.18
C PRO A 21 1.68 30.31 -24.06
N VAL A 22 1.58 30.84 -22.85
CA VAL A 22 2.02 30.19 -21.64
C VAL A 22 1.09 28.99 -21.44
N TRP A 23 1.53 27.82 -21.83
CA TRP A 23 0.90 26.58 -21.41
C TRP A 23 1.16 26.44 -19.91
N GLY A 24 0.18 26.85 -19.12
CA GLY A 24 0.17 26.58 -17.70
C GLY A 24 0.18 25.06 -17.51
N ALA A 25 1.33 24.50 -17.15
CA ALA A 25 1.38 23.21 -16.53
C ALA A 25 0.53 23.34 -15.26
N GLY A 26 -0.70 22.83 -15.31
CA GLY A 26 -1.57 22.68 -14.14
C GLY A 26 -0.94 21.65 -13.18
N GLY A 27 0.14 22.03 -12.56
CA GLY A 27 0.63 21.37 -11.36
C GLY A 27 -0.38 21.68 -10.26
N GLU A 28 -1.23 20.71 -9.90
CA GLU A 28 -2.06 20.79 -8.72
C GLU A 28 -1.11 21.03 -7.54
N THR A 29 -1.09 22.26 -7.05
CA THR A 29 -0.27 22.62 -5.88
C THR A 29 -0.83 21.84 -4.71
N VAL A 30 -0.06 20.88 -4.20
CA VAL A 30 -0.39 20.21 -2.94
C VAL A 30 -0.56 21.30 -1.89
N ASP A 31 -1.77 21.44 -1.38
CA ASP A 31 -2.06 22.38 -0.30
C ASP A 31 -1.30 21.90 0.96
N ARG A 32 -0.12 22.44 1.16
CA ARG A 32 0.75 22.14 2.31
C ARG A 32 0.20 22.71 3.63
N SER A 33 -0.90 23.46 3.60
CA SER A 33 -1.56 23.96 4.79
C SER A 33 -2.37 22.90 5.51
N THR A 34 -2.80 21.83 4.81
CA THR A 34 -3.52 20.72 5.42
C THR A 34 -2.59 19.89 6.28
N PRO A 35 -2.87 19.72 7.59
CA PRO A 35 -2.06 18.86 8.44
C PRO A 35 -2.00 17.44 7.89
N ALA A 36 -0.82 16.83 7.95
CA ALA A 36 -0.65 15.46 7.48
C ALA A 36 -1.17 14.48 8.54
N SER A 37 -2.14 13.64 8.15
CA SER A 37 -2.55 12.51 8.97
C SER A 37 -1.52 11.37 8.87
N THR A 38 -1.29 10.66 9.99
CA THR A 38 -0.34 9.55 10.06
C THR A 38 -0.99 8.30 10.63
N LEU A 39 -0.56 7.16 10.13
CA LEU A 39 -0.93 5.83 10.61
C LEU A 39 0.35 5.04 10.89
N GLU A 40 0.48 4.50 12.10
CA GLU A 40 1.58 3.61 12.48
C GLU A 40 1.01 2.33 13.09
N LEU A 41 1.42 1.19 12.55
CA LEU A 41 0.97 -0.13 12.98
C LEU A 41 2.18 -1.05 13.17
N SER A 42 2.18 -1.83 14.24
CA SER A 42 3.15 -2.89 14.46
C SER A 42 2.42 -4.18 14.85
N TYR A 43 2.91 -5.30 14.34
CA TYR A 43 2.34 -6.62 14.59
C TYR A 43 3.41 -7.59 15.02
N ASP A 44 3.08 -8.43 15.98
CA ASP A 44 3.81 -9.65 16.27
C ASP A 44 3.16 -10.82 15.52
N LEU A 45 3.98 -11.64 14.87
CA LEU A 45 3.55 -12.79 14.09
C LEU A 45 3.78 -14.07 14.87
N TYR A 46 2.79 -14.97 14.88
CA TYR A 46 2.87 -16.28 15.54
C TYR A 46 2.30 -17.39 14.67
N VAL A 47 2.79 -18.62 14.90
CA VAL A 47 2.18 -19.87 14.42
C VAL A 47 2.15 -20.87 15.58
N GLY A 48 0.97 -21.41 15.91
CA GLY A 48 0.81 -22.34 17.04
C GLY A 48 1.37 -21.81 18.37
N GLY A 49 1.36 -20.47 18.57
CA GLY A 49 1.92 -19.80 19.75
C GLY A 49 3.43 -19.50 19.69
N ILE A 50 4.14 -19.98 18.66
CA ILE A 50 5.56 -19.70 18.46
C ILE A 50 5.73 -18.38 17.71
N ALA A 51 6.57 -17.48 18.22
CA ALA A 51 6.87 -16.22 17.57
C ALA A 51 7.66 -16.43 16.27
N LEU A 52 7.16 -15.87 15.16
CA LEU A 52 7.77 -15.93 13.83
C LEU A 52 8.54 -14.67 13.47
N GLY A 53 8.07 -13.52 13.94
CA GLY A 53 8.63 -12.23 13.51
C GLY A 53 7.73 -11.06 13.82
N LYS A 54 8.06 -9.94 13.18
CA LYS A 54 7.35 -8.66 13.33
C LYS A 54 7.08 -8.03 11.98
N VAL A 55 5.97 -7.30 11.90
CA VAL A 55 5.68 -6.38 10.80
C VAL A 55 5.48 -5.00 11.39
N ALA A 56 6.10 -4.01 10.79
CA ALA A 56 5.79 -2.61 11.04
C ALA A 56 5.36 -1.94 9.74
N MET A 57 4.38 -1.08 9.82
CA MET A 57 3.88 -0.27 8.71
C MET A 57 3.64 1.14 9.19
N SER A 58 4.05 2.13 8.41
CA SER A 58 3.63 3.51 8.60
C SER A 58 3.14 4.10 7.29
N ALA A 59 2.15 4.98 7.37
CA ALA A 59 1.64 5.73 6.25
C ALA A 59 1.40 7.19 6.66
N ARG A 60 1.74 8.11 5.75
CA ARG A 60 1.51 9.55 5.87
C ARG A 60 0.61 9.99 4.74
N PHE A 61 -0.41 10.76 5.06
CA PHE A 61 -1.39 11.30 4.13
C PHE A 61 -1.38 12.82 4.22
N GLN A 62 -1.24 13.50 3.09
CA GLN A 62 -1.27 14.96 3.03
C GLN A 62 -2.11 15.39 1.81
N GLY A 63 -3.31 15.91 2.07
CA GLY A 63 -4.29 16.09 1.02
C GLY A 63 -4.61 14.74 0.35
N ALA A 64 -4.42 14.67 -0.97
CA ALA A 64 -4.61 13.43 -1.72
C ALA A 64 -3.36 12.52 -1.72
N ASP A 65 -2.18 13.04 -1.42
CA ASP A 65 -0.95 12.26 -1.47
C ASP A 65 -0.85 11.28 -0.30
N TYR A 66 -0.33 10.07 -0.58
CA TYR A 66 0.11 9.15 0.47
C TYR A 66 1.55 8.69 0.22
N LYS A 67 2.23 8.40 1.31
CA LYS A 67 3.49 7.66 1.36
C LYS A 67 3.37 6.58 2.43
N ALA A 68 3.67 5.34 2.08
CA ALA A 68 3.64 4.22 3.00
C ALA A 68 4.98 3.48 2.95
N ILE A 69 5.41 2.98 4.10
CA ILE A 69 6.57 2.10 4.23
C ILE A 69 6.20 0.92 5.12
N SER A 70 6.83 -0.21 4.88
CA SER A 70 6.67 -1.39 5.75
C SER A 70 7.97 -2.15 5.88
N THR A 71 8.13 -2.82 7.02
CA THR A 71 9.18 -3.80 7.27
C THR A 71 8.55 -5.08 7.79
N LEU A 72 9.03 -6.22 7.29
CA LEU A 72 8.76 -7.53 7.86
C LEU A 72 10.10 -8.16 8.20
N GLU A 73 10.25 -8.65 9.41
CA GLU A 73 11.47 -9.30 9.86
C GLU A 73 11.13 -10.55 10.70
N THR A 74 11.69 -11.67 10.32
CA THR A 74 11.58 -12.90 11.12
C THR A 74 12.41 -12.77 12.38
N SER A 75 11.98 -13.41 13.47
CA SER A 75 12.64 -13.34 14.78
C SER A 75 12.56 -14.67 15.54
N GLY A 76 13.25 -14.74 16.68
CA GLY A 76 13.19 -15.85 17.58
C GLY A 76 13.84 -17.12 17.00
N ILE A 77 13.32 -18.29 17.41
CA ILE A 77 13.84 -19.61 17.02
C ILE A 77 13.74 -19.85 15.51
N VAL A 78 12.81 -19.18 14.83
CA VAL A 78 12.61 -19.28 13.37
C VAL A 78 13.82 -18.77 12.59
N ASN A 79 14.53 -17.77 13.12
CA ASN A 79 15.76 -17.25 12.48
C ASN A 79 16.87 -18.31 12.35
N ALA A 80 16.86 -19.35 13.19
CA ALA A 80 17.84 -20.42 13.08
C ALA A 80 17.65 -21.25 11.80
N PHE A 81 16.41 -21.29 11.27
CA PHE A 81 16.04 -22.08 10.09
C PHE A 81 15.66 -21.22 8.90
N TRP A 82 14.97 -20.11 9.13
CA TRP A 82 14.47 -19.23 8.10
C TRP A 82 14.53 -17.76 8.54
N GLN A 83 15.62 -17.09 8.15
CA GLN A 83 15.76 -15.65 8.34
C GLN A 83 15.30 -14.93 7.09
N SER A 84 14.43 -13.96 7.24
CA SER A 84 13.96 -13.10 6.15
C SER A 84 13.73 -11.68 6.64
N LYS A 85 14.16 -10.71 5.85
CA LYS A 85 13.83 -9.30 6.01
C LYS A 85 13.28 -8.78 4.70
N ILE A 86 12.13 -8.09 4.77
CA ILE A 86 11.50 -7.42 3.63
C ILE A 86 11.23 -5.98 4.03
N GLU A 87 11.67 -5.06 3.21
CA GLU A 87 11.40 -3.63 3.32
C GLU A 87 10.65 -3.20 2.06
N ALA A 88 9.63 -2.40 2.20
CA ALA A 88 8.86 -1.90 1.07
C ALA A 88 8.44 -0.45 1.29
N ALA A 89 8.37 0.29 0.20
CA ALA A 89 7.85 1.64 0.14
C ALA A 89 6.89 1.79 -1.03
N SER A 90 5.84 2.56 -0.85
CA SER A 90 4.89 2.93 -1.91
C SER A 90 4.43 4.36 -1.73
N ASN A 91 4.11 5.01 -2.83
CA ASN A 91 3.51 6.34 -2.82
C ASN A 91 2.52 6.48 -3.99
N GLY A 92 1.63 7.45 -3.86
CA GLY A 92 0.61 7.71 -4.86
C GLY A 92 -0.47 8.64 -4.33
N LEU A 93 -1.68 8.49 -4.86
CA LEU A 93 -2.83 9.31 -4.50
C LEU A 93 -3.94 8.46 -3.88
N VAL A 94 -4.64 9.04 -2.89
CA VAL A 94 -5.88 8.52 -2.31
C VAL A 94 -6.96 9.57 -2.42
N ARG A 95 -8.00 9.30 -3.19
CA ARG A 95 -9.15 10.20 -3.37
C ARG A 95 -10.44 9.42 -3.23
N GLN A 96 -11.31 9.80 -2.30
CA GLN A 96 -12.66 9.19 -2.12
C GLN A 96 -12.65 7.65 -2.07
N GLY A 97 -11.64 7.05 -1.42
CA GLY A 97 -11.48 5.61 -1.32
C GLY A 97 -10.79 4.94 -2.53
N ASP A 98 -10.53 5.66 -3.62
CA ASP A 98 -9.71 5.19 -4.74
C ASP A 98 -8.23 5.43 -4.44
N VAL A 99 -7.40 4.40 -4.64
CA VAL A 99 -5.95 4.45 -4.45
C VAL A 99 -5.26 4.27 -5.80
N ARG A 100 -4.44 5.24 -6.16
CA ARG A 100 -3.65 5.23 -7.40
C ARG A 100 -2.16 5.27 -7.05
N PRO A 101 -1.48 4.12 -7.05
CA PRO A 101 -0.04 4.08 -6.83
C PRO A 101 0.70 4.82 -7.95
N ALA A 102 1.86 5.37 -7.63
CA ALA A 102 2.81 5.93 -8.58
C ALA A 102 4.09 5.10 -8.65
N LEU A 103 4.60 4.73 -7.48
CA LEU A 103 5.83 3.96 -7.35
C LEU A 103 5.73 2.99 -6.16
N TYR A 104 6.13 1.76 -6.39
CA TYR A 104 6.38 0.76 -5.36
C TYR A 104 7.80 0.23 -5.50
N ASP A 105 8.52 0.16 -4.40
CA ASP A 105 9.85 -0.43 -4.31
C ASP A 105 9.90 -1.38 -3.12
N SER A 106 10.42 -2.59 -3.31
CA SER A 106 10.60 -3.56 -2.26
C SER A 106 11.97 -4.21 -2.34
N TYR A 107 12.56 -4.42 -1.18
CA TYR A 107 13.82 -5.06 -1.00
C TYR A 107 13.68 -6.23 -0.02
N SER A 108 14.11 -7.40 -0.42
CA SER A 108 14.09 -8.59 0.42
C SER A 108 15.47 -9.23 0.53
N ARG A 109 15.77 -9.77 1.70
CA ARG A 109 16.99 -10.51 1.99
C ARG A 109 16.65 -11.74 2.83
N ASN A 110 17.18 -12.88 2.45
CA ASN A 110 17.03 -14.13 3.20
C ASN A 110 18.32 -14.51 3.94
N ARG A 111 18.29 -15.64 4.67
CA ARG A 111 19.41 -16.16 5.45
C ARG A 111 20.69 -16.42 4.62
N LYS A 112 20.53 -16.77 3.34
CA LYS A 112 21.67 -17.02 2.44
C LYS A 112 22.25 -15.73 1.84
N ASP A 113 21.83 -14.57 2.37
CA ASP A 113 22.10 -13.24 1.82
C ASP A 113 21.63 -13.07 0.36
N GLU A 114 20.74 -13.96 -0.09
CA GLU A 114 20.08 -13.77 -1.39
C GLU A 114 19.18 -12.54 -1.30
N ARG A 115 19.44 -11.61 -2.17
CA ARG A 115 18.76 -10.31 -2.20
C ARG A 115 17.87 -10.24 -3.42
N ARG A 116 16.76 -9.54 -3.29
CA ARG A 116 15.89 -9.21 -4.42
C ARG A 116 15.32 -7.82 -4.23
N GLN A 117 15.44 -7.05 -5.28
CA GLN A 117 14.70 -5.79 -5.42
C GLN A 117 13.59 -5.97 -6.45
N VAL A 118 12.46 -5.35 -6.21
CA VAL A 118 11.34 -5.23 -7.15
C VAL A 118 10.86 -3.81 -7.14
N THR A 119 10.83 -3.17 -8.30
CA THR A 119 10.33 -1.81 -8.48
C THR A 119 9.21 -1.83 -9.52
N LEU A 120 8.05 -1.28 -9.17
CA LEU A 120 6.91 -1.08 -10.06
C LEU A 120 6.66 0.41 -10.19
N THR A 121 6.59 0.91 -11.42
CA THR A 121 6.02 2.23 -11.71
C THR A 121 4.61 2.07 -12.25
N PHE A 122 3.74 3.01 -11.93
CA PHE A 122 2.33 2.93 -12.30
C PHE A 122 1.95 4.08 -13.22
N GLY A 123 1.02 3.78 -14.12
CA GLY A 123 0.31 4.73 -14.97
C GLY A 123 -1.19 4.70 -14.68
N PRO A 124 -2.00 5.42 -15.47
CA PRO A 124 -3.45 5.49 -15.27
C PRO A 124 -4.16 4.13 -15.31
N GLU A 125 -3.64 3.17 -16.09
CA GLU A 125 -4.26 1.86 -16.30
C GLU A 125 -3.63 0.73 -15.45
N GLY A 126 -2.66 1.04 -14.58
CA GLY A 126 -1.97 0.05 -13.75
C GLY A 126 -0.46 0.10 -13.91
N PRO A 127 0.26 -1.00 -13.64
CA PRO A 127 1.71 -1.08 -13.79
C PRO A 127 2.18 -0.70 -15.20
N LYS A 128 3.13 0.24 -15.28
CA LYS A 128 3.75 0.73 -16.52
C LYS A 128 5.11 0.08 -16.77
N SER A 129 5.87 -0.16 -15.71
CA SER A 129 7.16 -0.83 -15.79
C SER A 129 7.42 -1.70 -14.56
N LEU A 130 8.18 -2.77 -14.77
CA LEU A 130 8.66 -3.67 -13.74
C LEU A 130 10.18 -3.78 -13.87
N PHE A 131 10.90 -3.51 -12.79
CA PHE A 131 12.29 -3.87 -12.60
C PHE A 131 12.39 -4.93 -11.51
N SER A 132 13.24 -5.94 -11.70
CA SER A 132 13.53 -6.99 -10.71
C SER A 132 14.98 -7.39 -10.80
N ASP A 133 15.68 -7.32 -9.66
CA ASP A 133 17.07 -7.78 -9.53
C ASP A 133 17.19 -8.74 -8.33
N PRO A 134 17.61 -10.01 -8.55
CA PRO A 134 17.77 -10.65 -9.84
C PRO A 134 16.46 -10.75 -10.62
N PRO A 135 16.52 -10.82 -11.95
CA PRO A 135 15.30 -10.94 -12.77
C PRO A 135 14.53 -12.21 -12.40
N TYR A 136 13.20 -12.14 -12.49
CA TYR A 136 12.41 -13.34 -12.31
C TYR A 136 12.70 -14.36 -13.42
N PRO A 137 12.84 -15.64 -13.07
CA PRO A 137 13.01 -16.68 -14.09
C PRO A 137 11.78 -16.71 -15.01
N GLU A 138 12.05 -17.00 -16.28
CA GLU A 138 10.96 -17.20 -17.23
C GLU A 138 10.04 -18.34 -16.79
N THR A 139 8.75 -18.10 -16.87
CA THR A 139 7.72 -19.07 -16.48
C THR A 139 6.56 -19.02 -17.47
N ARG A 140 5.96 -20.19 -17.72
CA ARG A 140 4.71 -20.31 -18.49
C ARG A 140 3.49 -19.71 -17.77
N TYR A 141 3.64 -19.34 -16.49
CA TYR A 141 2.57 -18.78 -15.66
C TYR A 141 2.70 -17.26 -15.52
N LYS A 142 3.12 -16.58 -16.57
CA LYS A 142 3.23 -15.11 -16.57
C LYS A 142 1.85 -14.48 -16.36
N VAL A 143 1.83 -13.37 -15.62
CA VAL A 143 0.67 -12.50 -15.53
C VAL A 143 0.58 -11.70 -16.83
N THR A 144 -0.58 -11.73 -17.50
CA THR A 144 -0.79 -10.98 -18.74
C THR A 144 -0.99 -9.50 -18.47
N ASP A 145 -0.79 -8.65 -19.48
CA ASP A 145 -1.00 -7.20 -19.35
C ASP A 145 -2.44 -6.88 -18.93
N ASP A 146 -3.43 -7.61 -19.47
CA ASP A 146 -4.84 -7.43 -19.06
C ASP A 146 -5.06 -7.75 -17.57
N GLN A 147 -4.40 -8.78 -17.05
CA GLN A 147 -4.50 -9.14 -15.64
C GLN A 147 -3.80 -8.14 -14.72
N GLN A 148 -2.85 -7.35 -15.23
CA GLN A 148 -2.17 -6.29 -14.50
C GLN A 148 -2.98 -4.99 -14.45
N ARG A 149 -3.96 -4.82 -15.34
CA ARG A 149 -4.75 -3.58 -15.38
C ARG A 149 -5.45 -3.30 -14.07
N ARG A 150 -5.43 -2.04 -13.64
CA ARG A 150 -6.10 -1.53 -12.43
C ARG A 150 -5.70 -2.27 -11.16
N THR A 151 -4.50 -2.82 -11.13
CA THR A 151 -3.96 -3.43 -9.92
C THR A 151 -3.22 -2.41 -9.05
N LEU A 152 -3.13 -2.71 -7.78
CA LEU A 152 -2.34 -2.04 -6.78
C LEU A 152 -1.07 -2.85 -6.49
N ASP A 153 -0.02 -2.21 -6.00
CA ASP A 153 1.04 -2.93 -5.32
C ASP A 153 0.59 -3.41 -3.92
N PRO A 154 1.30 -4.33 -3.27
CA PRO A 154 0.89 -4.88 -1.99
C PRO A 154 0.69 -3.84 -0.89
N LEU A 155 1.52 -2.77 -0.86
CA LEU A 155 1.45 -1.75 0.19
C LEU A 155 0.34 -0.74 -0.08
N SER A 156 0.11 -0.38 -1.35
CA SER A 156 -1.05 0.40 -1.78
C SER A 156 -2.36 -0.34 -1.53
N ALA A 157 -2.36 -1.67 -1.67
CA ALA A 157 -3.53 -2.48 -1.31
C ALA A 157 -3.83 -2.43 0.20
N ALA A 158 -2.80 -2.43 1.05
CA ALA A 158 -2.98 -2.22 2.49
C ALA A 158 -3.53 -0.82 2.78
N VAL A 159 -3.01 0.22 2.11
CA VAL A 159 -3.56 1.59 2.20
C VAL A 159 -5.02 1.60 1.75
N PHE A 160 -5.36 0.98 0.63
CA PHE A 160 -6.74 0.88 0.13
C PHE A 160 -7.67 0.20 1.14
N LEU A 161 -7.31 -0.97 1.65
CA LEU A 161 -8.12 -1.74 2.58
C LEU A 161 -8.31 -1.03 3.94
N THR A 162 -7.36 -0.20 4.36
CA THR A 162 -7.47 0.58 5.58
C THR A 162 -8.26 1.89 5.40
N ASN A 163 -8.46 2.40 4.18
CA ASN A 163 -9.15 3.65 3.89
C ASN A 163 -10.55 3.50 3.27
N VAL A 164 -11.06 2.29 3.09
CA VAL A 164 -12.34 2.03 2.39
C VAL A 164 -13.56 2.65 3.09
N VAL A 165 -13.45 2.96 4.36
CA VAL A 165 -14.58 3.45 5.18
C VAL A 165 -14.91 4.93 4.96
N ASN A 166 -14.10 5.67 4.22
CA ASN A 166 -14.32 7.10 3.98
C ASN A 166 -15.47 7.39 2.98
N ALA A 167 -16.09 6.40 2.38
CA ALA A 167 -17.33 6.59 1.65
C ALA A 167 -18.51 6.60 2.65
N GLU A 168 -19.37 7.60 2.61
CA GLU A 168 -20.48 7.83 3.57
C GLU A 168 -21.41 6.61 3.78
N ASN A 169 -21.35 5.62 2.90
CA ASN A 169 -22.16 4.40 2.94
C ASN A 169 -21.32 3.11 2.89
N ALA A 170 -20.00 3.18 3.08
CA ALA A 170 -19.18 1.98 3.03
C ALA A 170 -19.45 1.09 4.24
N LYS A 171 -19.92 -0.10 3.96
CA LYS A 171 -20.04 -1.13 5.00
C LYS A 171 -18.63 -1.59 5.39
N PRO A 172 -18.37 -1.78 6.68
CA PRO A 172 -17.10 -2.35 7.11
C PRO A 172 -16.90 -3.70 6.42
N CYS A 173 -15.66 -3.99 6.00
CA CYS A 173 -15.29 -5.25 5.36
C CYS A 173 -15.92 -5.54 3.97
N GLU A 174 -16.41 -4.57 3.25
CA GLU A 174 -16.87 -4.80 1.86
C GLU A 174 -15.87 -4.16 0.88
N ALA A 175 -14.74 -4.81 0.64
CA ALA A 175 -13.71 -4.32 -0.26
C ALA A 175 -12.94 -5.46 -0.92
N THR A 176 -12.49 -5.23 -2.15
CA THR A 176 -11.58 -6.12 -2.87
C THR A 176 -10.43 -5.31 -3.45
N ALA A 177 -9.22 -5.62 -3.03
CA ALA A 177 -8.00 -5.04 -3.56
C ALA A 177 -7.39 -5.96 -4.62
N PRO A 178 -7.34 -5.56 -5.90
CA PRO A 178 -6.62 -6.28 -6.94
C PRO A 178 -5.13 -5.97 -6.83
N VAL A 179 -4.30 -6.99 -6.59
CA VAL A 179 -2.86 -6.80 -6.29
C VAL A 179 -1.98 -7.44 -7.36
N PHE A 180 -0.92 -6.71 -7.74
CA PHE A 180 0.20 -7.23 -8.51
C PHE A 180 1.50 -6.90 -7.79
N ASP A 181 2.28 -7.93 -7.42
CA ASP A 181 3.52 -7.79 -6.65
C ASP A 181 4.80 -7.78 -7.52
N GLY A 182 4.64 -7.66 -8.85
CA GLY A 182 5.71 -7.80 -9.84
C GLY A 182 5.86 -9.22 -10.39
N ARG A 183 5.22 -10.22 -9.76
CA ARG A 183 5.27 -11.62 -10.20
C ARG A 183 3.91 -12.30 -10.17
N ARG A 184 3.09 -11.99 -9.17
CA ARG A 184 1.81 -12.66 -8.90
C ARG A 184 0.67 -11.66 -8.97
N ARG A 185 -0.45 -12.13 -9.47
CA ARG A 185 -1.72 -11.43 -9.49
C ARG A 185 -2.69 -12.14 -8.55
N TYR A 186 -3.20 -11.42 -7.57
CA TYR A 186 -4.16 -11.94 -6.60
C TYR A 186 -5.12 -10.84 -6.14
N ASP A 187 -6.27 -11.24 -5.60
CA ASP A 187 -7.17 -10.33 -4.92
C ASP A 187 -7.14 -10.60 -3.42
N VAL A 188 -7.18 -9.52 -2.64
CA VAL A 188 -7.49 -9.57 -1.21
C VAL A 188 -8.89 -9.01 -1.03
N ALA A 189 -9.83 -9.88 -0.71
CA ALA A 189 -11.25 -9.51 -0.55
C ALA A 189 -11.65 -9.62 0.92
N LEU A 190 -12.32 -8.58 1.42
CA LEU A 190 -12.94 -8.55 2.74
C LEU A 190 -14.44 -8.73 2.60
N SER A 191 -15.05 -9.52 3.49
CA SER A 191 -16.49 -9.61 3.64
C SER A 191 -16.88 -9.60 5.12
N PHE A 192 -17.94 -8.86 5.44
CA PHE A 192 -18.43 -8.73 6.80
C PHE A 192 -19.00 -10.06 7.31
N MET A 193 -18.73 -10.38 8.56
CA MET A 193 -19.32 -11.54 9.24
C MET A 193 -20.22 -11.14 10.40
N LYS A 194 -19.67 -10.40 11.36
CA LYS A 194 -20.40 -9.96 12.57
C LYS A 194 -19.67 -8.84 13.28
N ASN A 195 -20.36 -8.15 14.17
CA ASN A 195 -19.72 -7.31 15.19
C ASN A 195 -19.43 -8.15 16.44
N ALA A 196 -18.40 -7.79 17.17
CA ALA A 196 -18.02 -8.41 18.44
C ALA A 196 -17.39 -7.37 19.36
N ASP A 197 -17.52 -7.57 20.68
CA ASP A 197 -16.72 -6.87 21.66
C ASP A 197 -15.52 -7.76 22.02
N VAL A 198 -14.33 -7.19 21.94
CA VAL A 198 -13.09 -7.92 22.16
C VAL A 198 -12.23 -7.25 23.23
N ARG A 199 -11.41 -8.05 23.88
CA ARG A 199 -10.33 -7.62 24.74
C ARG A 199 -9.05 -8.30 24.28
N MET A 200 -8.06 -7.52 23.87
CA MET A 200 -6.77 -8.06 23.48
C MET A 200 -5.93 -8.36 24.74
N ASP A 201 -5.30 -9.54 24.76
CA ASP A 201 -4.51 -10.00 25.92
C ASP A 201 -3.28 -9.13 26.18
N ASN A 202 -2.75 -8.49 25.13
CA ASN A 202 -1.63 -7.54 25.24
C ASN A 202 -2.06 -6.14 25.74
N GLY A 203 -3.34 -5.94 26.05
CA GLY A 203 -3.88 -4.69 26.57
C GLY A 203 -4.00 -3.55 25.57
N LEU A 204 -3.64 -3.76 24.28
CA LEU A 204 -3.67 -2.70 23.27
C LEU A 204 -5.07 -2.15 23.03
N TYR A 205 -6.10 -3.02 23.02
CA TYR A 205 -7.45 -2.61 22.70
C TYR A 205 -8.50 -3.42 23.47
N ARG A 206 -9.56 -2.72 23.87
CA ARG A 206 -10.81 -3.30 24.38
C ARG A 206 -11.97 -2.52 23.77
N GLY A 207 -12.94 -3.22 23.17
CA GLY A 207 -14.13 -2.59 22.62
C GLY A 207 -14.65 -3.26 21.36
N PRO A 208 -15.58 -2.59 20.64
CA PRO A 208 -16.24 -3.16 19.49
C PRO A 208 -15.30 -3.27 18.29
N VAL A 209 -15.44 -4.39 17.57
CA VAL A 209 -14.77 -4.64 16.29
C VAL A 209 -15.75 -5.22 15.28
N SER A 210 -15.46 -5.01 13.99
CA SER A 210 -16.06 -5.80 12.92
C SER A 210 -15.16 -7.00 12.65
N VAL A 211 -15.75 -8.20 12.73
CA VAL A 211 -15.10 -9.44 12.33
C VAL A 211 -15.34 -9.64 10.85
N CYS A 212 -14.26 -9.73 10.08
CA CYS A 212 -14.28 -9.86 8.63
C CYS A 212 -13.65 -11.19 8.20
N HIS A 213 -14.22 -11.83 7.19
CA HIS A 213 -13.58 -12.88 6.44
C HIS A 213 -12.63 -12.24 5.42
N VAL A 214 -11.39 -12.72 5.36
CA VAL A 214 -10.37 -12.28 4.41
C VAL A 214 -10.12 -13.41 3.42
N ARG A 215 -10.30 -13.16 2.14
CA ARG A 215 -10.03 -14.12 1.07
C ARG A 215 -8.84 -13.67 0.25
N TYR A 216 -7.91 -14.60 0.05
CA TYR A 216 -6.78 -14.43 -0.85
C TYR A 216 -7.03 -15.26 -2.10
N ASN A 217 -7.44 -14.60 -3.17
CA ASN A 217 -7.77 -15.26 -4.43
C ASN A 217 -6.57 -15.21 -5.37
N GLN A 218 -5.94 -16.35 -5.63
CA GLN A 218 -4.86 -16.49 -6.60
C GLN A 218 -5.41 -16.38 -8.03
N ILE A 219 -4.93 -15.42 -8.82
CA ILE A 219 -5.40 -15.18 -10.18
C ILE A 219 -4.39 -15.67 -11.22
N ALA A 220 -3.11 -15.25 -11.12
CA ALA A 220 -2.05 -15.62 -12.06
C ALA A 220 -0.66 -15.50 -11.44
N GLY A 221 0.36 -16.04 -12.10
CA GLY A 221 1.76 -15.98 -11.63
C GLY A 221 2.13 -17.10 -10.67
N TYR A 222 1.26 -18.08 -10.48
CA TYR A 222 1.48 -19.24 -9.60
C TYR A 222 1.84 -20.50 -10.39
N GLN A 223 2.63 -21.38 -9.81
CA GLN A 223 2.85 -22.69 -10.39
C GLN A 223 1.54 -23.48 -10.42
N GLN A 224 1.22 -24.08 -11.56
CA GLN A 224 -0.04 -24.79 -11.78
C GLN A 224 -0.22 -25.97 -10.81
N THR A 225 0.88 -26.65 -10.45
CA THR A 225 0.86 -27.71 -9.44
C THR A 225 0.31 -27.27 -8.09
N LEU A 226 0.56 -26.02 -7.67
CA LEU A 226 0.01 -25.46 -6.42
C LEU A 226 -1.48 -25.13 -6.56
N VAL A 227 -1.91 -24.72 -7.73
CA VAL A 227 -3.32 -24.43 -8.03
C VAL A 227 -4.10 -25.74 -8.23
N GLU A 228 -3.55 -26.67 -9.01
CA GLU A 228 -4.17 -27.97 -9.36
C GLU A 228 -4.28 -28.91 -8.17
N GLN A 229 -3.33 -28.88 -7.24
CA GLN A 229 -3.40 -29.69 -6.02
C GLN A 229 -4.52 -29.23 -5.07
N GLY A 230 -5.31 -28.23 -5.45
CA GLY A 230 -6.46 -27.80 -4.68
C GLY A 230 -6.11 -27.32 -3.26
N LYS A 231 -4.84 -26.93 -3.01
CA LYS A 231 -4.44 -26.31 -1.74
C LYS A 231 -5.09 -24.95 -1.66
N LYS A 232 -6.36 -24.93 -1.27
CA LYS A 232 -7.04 -23.71 -0.87
C LYS A 232 -6.31 -23.19 0.37
N LEU A 233 -5.93 -21.93 0.33
CA LEU A 233 -5.48 -21.27 1.56
C LEU A 233 -6.58 -21.39 2.60
N PRO A 234 -6.22 -21.62 3.87
CA PRO A 234 -7.21 -21.69 4.93
C PRO A 234 -7.99 -20.37 5.02
N PRO A 235 -9.24 -20.42 5.47
CA PRO A 235 -10.01 -19.21 5.70
C PRO A 235 -9.28 -18.29 6.68
N MET A 236 -9.15 -17.03 6.31
CA MET A 236 -8.53 -15.98 7.12
C MET A 236 -9.59 -15.05 7.65
N PHE A 237 -9.34 -14.49 8.80
CA PHE A 237 -10.23 -13.56 9.47
C PHE A 237 -9.47 -12.34 9.96
N ALA A 238 -10.17 -11.22 10.14
CA ALA A 238 -9.62 -10.01 10.72
C ALA A 238 -10.58 -9.37 11.72
N TRP A 239 -10.03 -8.76 12.77
CA TRP A 239 -10.72 -7.79 13.60
C TRP A 239 -10.37 -6.39 13.11
N LEU A 240 -11.36 -5.64 12.70
CA LEU A 240 -11.20 -4.26 12.24
C LEU A 240 -11.92 -3.30 13.17
N THR A 241 -11.28 -2.19 13.53
CA THR A 241 -11.90 -1.11 14.30
C THR A 241 -11.73 0.23 13.59
N PRO A 242 -12.77 1.07 13.51
CA PRO A 242 -12.68 2.39 12.91
C PRO A 242 -11.97 3.38 13.85
N VAL A 243 -11.03 4.14 13.32
CA VAL A 243 -10.36 5.22 14.03
C VAL A 243 -10.30 6.46 13.15
N ARG A 244 -10.82 7.58 13.65
CA ARG A 244 -10.80 8.85 12.92
C ARG A 244 -9.53 9.62 13.20
N SER A 245 -8.94 10.20 12.14
CA SER A 245 -7.83 11.14 12.29
C SER A 245 -8.30 12.39 13.05
N LYS A 246 -7.46 12.88 13.97
CA LYS A 246 -7.66 14.14 14.66
C LYS A 246 -7.15 15.34 13.85
N LEU A 247 -6.14 15.11 13.01
CA LEU A 247 -5.53 16.13 12.16
C LEU A 247 -6.29 16.33 10.84
N ASP A 248 -6.93 15.28 10.33
CA ASP A 248 -7.79 15.31 9.15
C ASP A 248 -9.12 14.61 9.46
N PRO A 249 -10.13 15.31 10.01
CA PRO A 249 -11.41 14.71 10.40
C PRO A 249 -12.20 14.05 9.25
N SER A 250 -11.88 14.38 7.99
CA SER A 250 -12.46 13.72 6.82
C SER A 250 -11.91 12.30 6.61
N ARG A 251 -10.81 11.94 7.27
CA ARG A 251 -10.11 10.67 7.13
C ARG A 251 -10.43 9.75 8.30
N GLN A 252 -10.88 8.55 7.96
CA GLN A 252 -11.11 7.48 8.91
C GLN A 252 -10.36 6.23 8.44
N PHE A 253 -9.72 5.56 9.39
CA PHE A 253 -9.00 4.33 9.14
C PHE A 253 -9.73 3.13 9.71
N MET A 254 -9.73 2.00 9.01
CA MET A 254 -10.11 0.70 9.56
C MET A 254 -8.85 -0.03 9.98
N LEU A 255 -8.57 -0.06 11.27
CA LEU A 255 -7.34 -0.65 11.79
C LEU A 255 -7.50 -2.15 11.98
N PRO A 256 -6.67 -3.01 11.33
CA PRO A 256 -6.65 -4.43 11.61
C PRO A 256 -5.91 -4.69 12.94
N LEU A 257 -6.65 -5.11 13.96
CA LEU A 257 -6.10 -5.41 15.28
C LEU A 257 -5.55 -6.83 15.37
N ARG A 258 -6.17 -7.75 14.64
CA ARG A 258 -5.78 -9.15 14.55
C ARG A 258 -6.15 -9.68 13.18
N VAL A 259 -5.22 -10.39 12.55
CA VAL A 259 -5.48 -11.18 11.32
C VAL A 259 -5.03 -12.61 11.61
N TRP A 260 -5.89 -13.60 11.36
CA TRP A 260 -5.53 -14.99 11.67
C TRP A 260 -6.11 -15.97 10.66
N ALA A 261 -5.48 -17.13 10.59
CA ALA A 261 -5.95 -18.31 9.86
C ALA A 261 -5.75 -19.57 10.71
N GLU A 262 -6.67 -20.52 10.58
CA GLU A 262 -6.52 -21.84 11.18
C GLU A 262 -5.85 -22.77 10.17
N THR A 263 -4.71 -23.33 10.52
CA THR A 263 -3.91 -24.21 9.66
C THR A 263 -3.67 -25.56 10.34
N GLU A 264 -3.18 -26.53 9.59
CA GLU A 264 -2.73 -27.81 10.14
C GLU A 264 -1.58 -27.69 11.16
N TYR A 265 -0.85 -26.58 11.13
CA TYR A 265 0.23 -26.26 12.07
C TYR A 265 -0.24 -25.40 13.26
N GLY A 266 -1.55 -25.25 13.43
CA GLY A 266 -2.16 -24.38 14.42
C GLY A 266 -2.56 -23.01 13.86
N ILE A 267 -2.90 -22.10 14.75
CA ILE A 267 -3.34 -20.74 14.36
C ILE A 267 -2.11 -19.92 13.96
N VAL A 268 -2.13 -19.42 12.72
CA VAL A 268 -1.23 -18.36 12.26
C VAL A 268 -1.90 -17.03 12.55
N VAL A 269 -1.22 -16.12 13.23
CA VAL A 269 -1.79 -14.84 13.61
C VAL A 269 -0.78 -13.71 13.49
N ALA A 270 -1.25 -12.58 12.94
CA ALA A 270 -0.66 -11.26 13.08
C ALA A 270 -1.49 -10.50 14.11
N LEU A 271 -0.89 -10.21 15.27
CA LEU A 271 -1.53 -9.53 16.39
C LEU A 271 -0.93 -8.14 16.53
N ALA A 272 -1.75 -7.10 16.48
CA ALA A 272 -1.28 -5.72 16.67
C ALA A 272 -0.64 -5.58 18.06
N SER A 273 0.61 -5.13 18.08
CA SER A 273 1.37 -4.81 19.30
C SER A 273 1.48 -3.29 19.53
N SER A 274 1.26 -2.50 18.47
CA SER A 274 1.13 -1.03 18.56
C SER A 274 0.24 -0.55 17.40
N ALA A 275 -0.60 0.44 17.69
CA ALA A 275 -1.38 1.16 16.70
C ALA A 275 -1.47 2.64 17.11
N LYS A 276 -1.15 3.54 16.17
CA LYS A 276 -1.24 4.99 16.39
C LYS A 276 -1.84 5.66 15.17
N VAL A 277 -2.70 6.63 15.42
CA VAL A 277 -3.21 7.57 14.42
C VAL A 277 -2.83 8.97 14.87
N ASP A 278 -2.16 9.72 13.99
CA ASP A 278 -1.64 11.08 14.29
C ASP A 278 -0.75 11.13 15.55
N GLY A 279 0.08 10.10 15.74
CA GLY A 279 0.95 9.94 16.90
C GLY A 279 0.24 9.53 18.20
N VAL A 280 -1.11 9.47 18.19
CA VAL A 280 -1.91 9.09 19.37
C VAL A 280 -2.12 7.57 19.35
N ALA A 281 -1.69 6.92 20.44
CA ALA A 281 -1.89 5.49 20.61
C ALA A 281 -3.39 5.14 20.65
N LEU A 282 -3.74 4.02 20.00
CA LEU A 282 -5.07 3.45 20.12
C LEU A 282 -5.29 3.01 21.57
N THR A 283 -6.36 3.52 22.14
CA THR A 283 -6.89 3.04 23.41
C THR A 283 -8.33 2.61 23.17
N GLY A 284 -8.77 1.52 23.79
CA GLY A 284 -10.18 1.15 23.71
C GLY A 284 -11.06 2.27 24.25
N PRO A 285 -12.36 2.33 23.87
CA PRO A 285 -13.31 3.23 24.51
C PRO A 285 -13.35 2.91 26.01
N ASN A 286 -13.23 3.96 26.84
CA ASN A 286 -13.36 3.89 28.28
C ASN A 286 -14.77 3.45 28.66
#